data_17270bb99f2c050a1fe78fb3a586ed80
#
_entry.id   17270bb99f2c050a1fe78fb3a586ed80
#
_cell.length_a   1.000
_cell.length_b   1.000
_cell.length_c   1.000
_cell.angle_alpha   90.00
_cell.angle_beta   90.00
_cell.angle_gamma   90.00
#
_symmetry.space_group_name_H-M   'P 1'
#
loop_
_entity.id
_entity.type
_entity.pdbx_description
1 polymer ?
#
loop_
_entity_poly.entity_id
_entity_poly.type
_entity_poly.pdbx_seq_one_letter_code
_entity_poly.pdbx_strand_id
1 'polypeptide(L)'
;MLDVLIAVILGIVEGITEWLPISSTGHMILVEQFLHMSTSHEFNSMFRVVIQLGAIMAVVVLYFNKLNPFSRRKSAKQKRNTINLWCKIVVACLPAAVIGLLFDDILDKYLYNYVVVALMLIIYGIFFILIEKKNEHTRPQVTKLTELTYQMALIIGGFQVLALIPGTSRSGATILGALLIGTSRYVATEFTFYLAIPVMFGASILKVIKFGFHYTAIEVVILLVGCLVAFFVSVFAIKFLMGYIKKHDFKAFGYYRIVLGVLVLLYFLIFG
;
A
#
# COMPACT_ATOMS: atom_id res chain seq x y z
N MET A 1 14.38 4.91 -24.70
CA MET A 1 15.38 4.53 -23.66
C MET A 1 15.18 5.32 -22.36
N LEU A 2 14.95 6.64 -22.43
CA LEU A 2 14.70 7.47 -21.23
C LEU A 2 13.50 6.98 -20.43
N ASP A 3 12.36 6.71 -21.07
CA ASP A 3 11.14 6.25 -20.38
C ASP A 3 11.33 4.91 -19.66
N VAL A 4 12.15 4.02 -20.21
CA VAL A 4 12.50 2.75 -19.51
C VAL A 4 13.33 3.02 -18.26
N LEU A 5 14.26 3.98 -18.31
CA LEU A 5 15.02 4.39 -17.11
C LEU A 5 14.11 5.01 -16.05
N ILE A 6 13.17 5.87 -16.48
CA ILE A 6 12.16 6.45 -15.59
C ILE A 6 11.30 5.33 -14.97
N ALA A 7 10.89 4.34 -15.74
CA ALA A 7 10.15 3.17 -15.22
C ALA A 7 10.94 2.40 -14.16
N VAL A 8 12.26 2.26 -14.33
CA VAL A 8 13.15 1.67 -13.29
C VAL A 8 13.09 2.50 -12.01
N ILE A 9 13.25 3.83 -12.10
CA ILE A 9 13.23 4.72 -10.93
C ILE A 9 11.87 4.66 -10.24
N LEU A 10 10.77 4.78 -11.00
CA LEU A 10 9.42 4.69 -10.44
C LEU A 10 9.14 3.31 -9.84
N GLY A 11 9.63 2.24 -10.44
CA GLY A 11 9.56 0.89 -9.88
C GLY A 11 10.32 0.75 -8.56
N ILE A 12 11.48 1.40 -8.42
CA ILE A 12 12.23 1.45 -7.15
C ILE A 12 11.44 2.22 -6.09
N VAL A 13 10.93 3.40 -6.44
CA VAL A 13 10.13 4.23 -5.53
C VAL A 13 8.91 3.47 -5.06
N GLU A 14 8.13 2.88 -5.97
CA GLU A 14 6.96 2.07 -5.65
C GLU A 14 7.33 0.89 -4.76
N GLY A 15 8.34 0.12 -5.15
CA GLY A 15 8.75 -1.07 -4.41
C GLY A 15 9.18 -0.81 -2.97
N ILE A 16 9.75 0.36 -2.69
CA ILE A 16 10.10 0.78 -1.33
C ILE A 16 8.87 1.30 -0.59
N THR A 17 8.18 2.24 -1.19
CA THR A 17 7.23 3.12 -0.48
C THR A 17 5.84 2.51 -0.30
N GLU A 18 5.49 1.49 -1.08
CA GLU A 18 4.20 0.82 -0.96
C GLU A 18 4.07 0.00 0.35
N TRP A 19 5.15 -0.65 0.76
CA TRP A 19 5.14 -1.50 1.96
C TRP A 19 5.40 -0.74 3.23
N LEU A 20 6.26 0.26 3.17
CA LEU A 20 6.50 1.16 4.30
C LEU A 20 5.29 2.10 4.46
N PRO A 21 4.87 2.39 5.70
CA PRO A 21 3.69 3.25 5.91
C PRO A 21 4.03 4.74 5.69
N ILE A 22 4.60 5.09 4.51
CA ILE A 22 5.11 6.44 4.18
C ILE A 22 4.45 7.09 2.95
N SER A 23 3.50 6.42 2.32
CA SER A 23 2.74 6.86 1.13
C SER A 23 3.54 6.85 -0.18
N SER A 24 3.32 5.84 -1.00
CA SER A 24 3.84 5.75 -2.37
C SER A 24 3.37 6.92 -3.23
N THR A 25 2.10 7.30 -3.13
CA THR A 25 1.52 8.46 -3.85
C THR A 25 2.27 9.76 -3.56
N GLY A 26 2.62 10.04 -2.30
CA GLY A 26 3.35 11.25 -1.93
C GLY A 26 4.74 11.30 -2.56
N HIS A 27 5.43 10.16 -2.65
CA HIS A 27 6.74 10.07 -3.29
C HIS A 27 6.65 10.18 -4.81
N MET A 28 5.64 9.50 -5.41
CA MET A 28 5.43 9.55 -6.86
C MET A 28 5.18 10.99 -7.34
N ILE A 29 4.34 11.75 -6.64
CA ILE A 29 4.06 13.16 -6.97
C ILE A 29 5.36 13.98 -7.00
N LEU A 30 6.25 13.80 -6.03
CA LEU A 30 7.54 14.52 -6.02
C LEU A 30 8.46 14.07 -7.15
N VAL A 31 8.60 12.77 -7.36
CA VAL A 31 9.50 12.22 -8.40
C VAL A 31 9.02 12.64 -9.78
N GLU A 32 7.72 12.64 -10.01
CA GLU A 32 7.11 13.04 -11.29
C GLU A 32 7.25 14.54 -11.58
N GLN A 33 7.60 15.39 -10.62
CA GLN A 33 7.96 16.79 -10.91
C GLN A 33 9.29 16.91 -11.67
N PHE A 34 10.15 15.92 -11.54
CA PHE A 34 11.48 15.93 -12.16
C PHE A 34 11.63 14.91 -13.30
N LEU A 35 10.82 13.86 -13.30
CA LEU A 35 10.93 12.75 -14.23
C LEU A 35 9.57 12.49 -14.91
N HIS A 36 9.47 12.93 -16.16
CA HIS A 36 8.25 12.75 -16.96
C HIS A 36 8.50 11.71 -18.05
N MET A 37 7.63 10.69 -18.11
CA MET A 37 7.60 9.79 -19.26
C MET A 37 6.96 10.49 -20.45
N SER A 38 7.50 10.23 -21.66
CA SER A 38 6.99 10.79 -22.91
C SER A 38 5.71 10.11 -23.42
N THR A 39 5.20 9.13 -22.70
CA THR A 39 3.97 8.39 -23.02
C THR A 39 2.70 9.20 -22.71
N SER A 40 1.55 8.73 -23.17
CA SER A 40 0.27 9.42 -22.95
C SER A 40 -0.07 9.55 -21.46
N HIS A 41 -0.88 10.55 -21.13
CA HIS A 41 -1.35 10.77 -19.74
C HIS A 41 -2.15 9.55 -19.22
N GLU A 42 -2.95 8.94 -20.09
CA GLU A 42 -3.73 7.74 -19.79
C GLU A 42 -2.82 6.55 -19.47
N PHE A 43 -1.76 6.35 -20.28
CA PHE A 43 -0.77 5.31 -20.02
C PHE A 43 -0.05 5.55 -18.70
N ASN A 44 0.41 6.76 -18.42
CA ASN A 44 1.10 7.10 -17.18
C ASN A 44 0.20 6.87 -15.95
N SER A 45 -1.09 7.22 -16.05
CA SER A 45 -2.07 6.95 -15.00
C SER A 45 -2.28 5.45 -14.76
N MET A 46 -2.36 4.66 -15.83
CA MET A 46 -2.47 3.21 -15.77
C MET A 46 -1.17 2.57 -15.24
N PHE A 47 -0.01 3.00 -15.72
CA PHE A 47 1.30 2.52 -15.30
C PHE A 47 1.49 2.59 -13.79
N ARG A 48 1.17 3.74 -13.15
CA ARG A 48 1.29 3.93 -11.68
C ARG A 48 0.52 2.89 -10.88
N VAL A 49 -0.63 2.46 -11.39
CA VAL A 49 -1.44 1.44 -10.69
C VAL A 49 -0.95 0.03 -11.02
N VAL A 50 -0.52 -0.20 -12.26
CA VAL A 50 -0.13 -1.55 -12.71
C VAL A 50 1.23 -1.98 -12.14
N ILE A 51 2.18 -1.06 -11.90
CA ILE A 51 3.45 -1.42 -11.25
C ILE A 51 3.24 -1.96 -9.83
N GLN A 52 2.11 -1.61 -9.17
CA GLN A 52 1.72 -2.21 -7.90
C GLN A 52 1.48 -3.73 -8.01
N LEU A 53 1.12 -4.26 -9.20
CA LEU A 53 1.07 -5.71 -9.42
C LEU A 53 2.45 -6.35 -9.24
N GLY A 54 3.51 -5.69 -9.72
CA GLY A 54 4.85 -6.13 -9.46
C GLY A 54 5.14 -6.19 -7.95
N ALA A 55 4.82 -5.10 -7.26
CA ALA A 55 5.01 -5.01 -5.82
C ALA A 55 4.24 -6.09 -5.06
N ILE A 56 2.94 -6.31 -5.35
CA ILE A 56 2.11 -7.30 -4.64
C ILE A 56 2.53 -8.74 -4.90
N MET A 57 3.10 -9.03 -6.07
CA MET A 57 3.65 -10.36 -6.34
C MET A 57 4.78 -10.72 -5.36
N ALA A 58 5.50 -9.75 -4.81
CA ALA A 58 6.48 -10.00 -3.74
C ALA A 58 5.82 -10.58 -2.48
N VAL A 59 4.65 -10.09 -2.08
CA VAL A 59 3.88 -10.66 -0.96
C VAL A 59 3.42 -12.06 -1.28
N VAL A 60 2.85 -12.27 -2.47
CA VAL A 60 2.37 -13.60 -2.90
C VAL A 60 3.50 -14.62 -2.85
N VAL A 61 4.68 -14.28 -3.34
CA VAL A 61 5.86 -15.18 -3.34
C VAL A 61 6.39 -15.40 -1.94
N LEU A 62 6.64 -14.34 -1.16
CA LEU A 62 7.21 -14.44 0.19
C LEU A 62 6.31 -15.22 1.17
N TYR A 63 5.01 -15.05 1.02
CA TYR A 63 4.02 -15.65 1.93
C TYR A 63 3.21 -16.78 1.29
N PHE A 64 3.65 -17.30 0.13
CA PHE A 64 2.93 -18.34 -0.61
C PHE A 64 2.52 -19.51 0.26
N ASN A 65 3.44 -20.05 1.07
CA ASN A 65 3.14 -21.18 1.94
C ASN A 65 2.09 -20.85 3.03
N LYS A 66 2.05 -19.63 3.51
CA LYS A 66 1.04 -19.17 4.49
C LYS A 66 -0.33 -18.98 3.82
N LEU A 67 -0.36 -18.42 2.61
CA LEU A 67 -1.56 -18.05 1.89
C LEU A 67 -2.21 -19.19 1.09
N ASN A 68 -1.44 -20.23 0.72
CA ASN A 68 -1.96 -21.35 -0.07
C ASN A 68 -2.75 -22.35 0.82
N PRO A 69 -4.09 -22.44 0.70
CA PRO A 69 -4.91 -23.38 1.46
C PRO A 69 -4.83 -24.81 0.92
N PHE A 70 -4.35 -24.99 -0.31
CA PHE A 70 -4.32 -26.30 -0.99
C PHE A 70 -3.00 -27.06 -0.77
N SER A 71 -2.06 -26.50 -0.01
CA SER A 71 -0.77 -27.14 0.25
C SER A 71 -0.93 -28.52 0.90
N ARG A 72 -0.32 -29.54 0.31
CA ARG A 72 -0.31 -30.91 0.85
C ARG A 72 0.44 -31.03 2.17
N ARG A 73 1.33 -30.07 2.48
CA ARG A 73 2.11 -30.03 3.73
C ARG A 73 1.30 -29.49 4.93
N LYS A 74 0.11 -28.92 4.70
CA LYS A 74 -0.74 -28.36 5.76
C LYS A 74 -1.69 -29.42 6.32
N SER A 75 -1.82 -29.45 7.66
CA SER A 75 -2.88 -30.19 8.33
C SER A 75 -4.28 -29.62 8.01
N ALA A 76 -5.34 -30.39 8.24
CA ALA A 76 -6.72 -29.95 8.04
C ALA A 76 -7.01 -28.63 8.81
N LYS A 77 -6.53 -28.52 10.06
CA LYS A 77 -6.64 -27.31 10.90
C LYS A 77 -5.94 -26.11 10.27
N GLN A 78 -4.72 -26.30 9.75
CA GLN A 78 -3.97 -25.23 9.09
C GLN A 78 -4.64 -24.77 7.79
N LYS A 79 -5.20 -25.68 6.99
CA LYS A 79 -5.97 -25.35 5.78
C LYS A 79 -7.19 -24.52 6.14
N ARG A 80 -7.97 -24.95 7.14
CA ARG A 80 -9.14 -24.20 7.65
C ARG A 80 -8.76 -22.81 8.14
N ASN A 81 -7.66 -22.67 8.88
CA ASN A 81 -7.16 -21.36 9.32
C ASN A 81 -6.77 -20.46 8.14
N THR A 82 -6.18 -21.02 7.09
CA THR A 82 -5.83 -20.25 5.88
C THR A 82 -7.08 -19.78 5.14
N ILE A 83 -8.09 -20.63 5.00
CA ILE A 83 -9.38 -20.24 4.38
C ILE A 83 -10.05 -19.14 5.21
N ASN A 84 -10.10 -19.31 6.53
CA ASN A 84 -10.67 -18.32 7.45
C ASN A 84 -9.93 -16.97 7.36
N LEU A 85 -8.61 -16.99 7.18
CA LEU A 85 -7.81 -15.77 6.93
C LEU A 85 -8.24 -15.09 5.62
N TRP A 86 -8.41 -15.84 4.53
CA TRP A 86 -8.89 -15.30 3.26
C TRP A 86 -10.30 -14.70 3.38
N CYS A 87 -11.21 -15.36 4.10
CA CYS A 87 -12.53 -14.80 4.36
C CYS A 87 -12.46 -13.46 5.12
N LYS A 88 -11.55 -13.32 6.11
CA LYS A 88 -11.33 -12.06 6.83
C LYS A 88 -10.74 -10.99 5.91
N ILE A 89 -9.83 -11.34 5.01
CA ILE A 89 -9.28 -10.44 4.01
C ILE A 89 -10.39 -9.92 3.10
N VAL A 90 -11.26 -10.79 2.59
CA VAL A 90 -12.41 -10.40 1.75
C VAL A 90 -13.34 -9.45 2.50
N VAL A 91 -13.69 -9.76 3.75
CA VAL A 91 -14.52 -8.88 4.60
C VAL A 91 -13.86 -7.52 4.79
N ALA A 92 -12.54 -7.47 5.00
CA ALA A 92 -11.81 -6.22 5.14
C ALA A 92 -11.69 -5.41 3.82
N CYS A 93 -11.85 -6.05 2.65
CA CYS A 93 -11.89 -5.34 1.37
C CYS A 93 -13.21 -4.62 1.12
N LEU A 94 -14.32 -5.13 1.66
CA LEU A 94 -15.68 -4.65 1.32
C LEU A 94 -15.88 -3.14 1.52
N PRO A 95 -15.51 -2.53 2.68
CA PRO A 95 -15.75 -1.11 2.88
C PRO A 95 -15.08 -0.23 1.82
N ALA A 96 -13.79 -0.46 1.54
CA ALA A 96 -13.05 0.32 0.56
C ALA A 96 -13.48 0.02 -0.88
N ALA A 97 -13.87 -1.22 -1.20
CA ALA A 97 -14.41 -1.56 -2.52
C ALA A 97 -15.74 -0.85 -2.78
N VAL A 98 -16.66 -0.87 -1.82
CA VAL A 98 -17.97 -0.20 -1.97
C VAL A 98 -17.80 1.31 -2.13
N ILE A 99 -17.04 1.95 -1.24
CA ILE A 99 -16.85 3.40 -1.26
C ILE A 99 -16.03 3.82 -2.50
N GLY A 100 -14.97 3.08 -2.84
CA GLY A 100 -14.15 3.36 -4.02
C GLY A 100 -14.95 3.28 -5.31
N LEU A 101 -15.75 2.21 -5.51
CA LEU A 101 -16.56 2.06 -6.72
C LEU A 101 -17.66 3.13 -6.86
N LEU A 102 -18.22 3.60 -5.74
CA LEU A 102 -19.31 4.60 -5.76
C LEU A 102 -18.80 6.04 -5.89
N PHE A 103 -17.59 6.34 -5.39
CA PHE A 103 -17.10 7.71 -5.23
C PHE A 103 -15.76 7.98 -5.92
N ASP A 104 -15.19 7.05 -6.70
CA ASP A 104 -13.88 7.17 -7.37
C ASP A 104 -13.73 8.52 -8.09
N ASP A 105 -14.66 8.85 -8.99
CA ASP A 105 -14.60 10.08 -9.79
C ASP A 105 -14.69 11.35 -8.93
N ILE A 106 -15.45 11.32 -7.83
CA ILE A 106 -15.60 12.44 -6.90
C ILE A 106 -14.31 12.62 -6.09
N LEU A 107 -13.75 11.51 -5.59
CA LEU A 107 -12.51 11.52 -4.82
C LEU A 107 -11.35 12.02 -5.68
N ASP A 108 -11.21 11.51 -6.90
CA ASP A 108 -10.17 11.95 -7.84
C ASP A 108 -10.31 13.46 -8.14
N LYS A 109 -11.52 13.94 -8.40
CA LYS A 109 -11.75 15.34 -8.76
C LYS A 109 -11.40 16.33 -7.65
N TYR A 110 -11.73 16.02 -6.40
CA TYR A 110 -11.62 16.98 -5.29
C TYR A 110 -10.42 16.75 -4.39
N LEU A 111 -9.93 15.52 -4.28
CA LEU A 111 -8.88 15.16 -3.32
C LEU A 111 -7.51 14.90 -3.98
N TYR A 112 -7.45 14.67 -5.30
CA TYR A 112 -6.18 14.38 -5.96
C TYR A 112 -5.40 15.67 -6.26
N ASN A 113 -4.91 16.31 -5.20
CA ASN A 113 -4.05 17.49 -5.30
C ASN A 113 -2.94 17.46 -4.24
N TYR A 114 -1.88 18.21 -4.47
CA TYR A 114 -0.68 18.19 -3.63
C TYR A 114 -0.95 18.67 -2.19
N VAL A 115 -1.90 19.59 -1.99
CA VAL A 115 -2.25 20.09 -0.66
C VAL A 115 -2.84 18.97 0.20
N VAL A 116 -3.83 18.25 -0.35
CA VAL A 116 -4.44 17.09 0.34
C VAL A 116 -3.39 16.04 0.65
N VAL A 117 -2.54 15.70 -0.33
CA VAL A 117 -1.46 14.71 -0.14
C VAL A 117 -0.54 15.12 1.00
N ALA A 118 -0.09 16.37 1.02
CA ALA A 118 0.82 16.86 2.04
C ALA A 118 0.16 16.91 3.43
N LEU A 119 -1.10 17.36 3.51
CA LEU A 119 -1.84 17.36 4.77
C LEU A 119 -2.05 15.94 5.30
N MET A 120 -2.40 14.97 4.44
CA MET A 120 -2.56 13.58 4.85
C MET A 120 -1.23 12.95 5.28
N LEU A 121 -0.12 13.29 4.64
CA LEU A 121 1.21 12.87 5.11
C LEU A 121 1.46 13.36 6.53
N ILE A 122 1.23 14.64 6.82
CA ILE A 122 1.45 15.25 8.15
C ILE A 122 0.50 14.65 9.18
N ILE A 123 -0.80 14.61 8.90
CA ILE A 123 -1.84 14.11 9.83
C ILE A 123 -1.56 12.66 10.22
N TYR A 124 -1.33 11.79 9.24
CA TYR A 124 -1.02 10.39 9.52
C TYR A 124 0.36 10.19 10.15
N GLY A 125 1.31 11.06 9.84
CA GLY A 125 2.60 11.11 10.56
C GLY A 125 2.40 11.37 12.05
N ILE A 126 1.58 12.35 12.41
CA ILE A 126 1.21 12.65 13.79
C ILE A 126 0.47 11.47 14.44
N PHE A 127 -0.49 10.85 13.74
CA PHE A 127 -1.21 9.70 14.27
C PHE A 127 -0.30 8.51 14.56
N PHE A 128 0.69 8.22 13.72
CA PHE A 128 1.68 7.17 14.03
C PHE A 128 2.41 7.45 15.33
N ILE A 129 2.88 8.68 15.55
CA ILE A 129 3.59 9.06 16.77
C ILE A 129 2.69 8.94 18.00
N LEU A 130 1.44 9.45 17.91
CA LEU A 130 0.50 9.43 19.04
C LEU A 130 0.05 8.00 19.40
N ILE A 131 -0.25 7.17 18.41
CA ILE A 131 -0.70 5.78 18.61
C ILE A 131 0.44 4.94 19.18
N GLU A 132 1.66 5.09 18.66
CA GLU A 132 2.81 4.37 19.20
C GLU A 132 3.15 4.82 20.63
N LYS A 133 3.04 6.11 20.93
CA LYS A 133 3.20 6.62 22.31
C LYS A 133 2.16 6.05 23.26
N LYS A 134 0.89 5.98 22.83
CA LYS A 134 -0.20 5.36 23.61
C LYS A 134 0.05 3.87 23.86
N ASN A 135 0.58 3.15 22.87
CA ASN A 135 0.80 1.72 22.94
C ASN A 135 2.13 1.32 23.61
N GLU A 136 2.99 2.29 23.96
CA GLU A 136 4.33 2.03 24.51
C GLU A 136 4.29 1.16 25.79
N HIS A 137 3.27 1.37 26.64
CA HIS A 137 3.09 0.63 27.89
C HIS A 137 1.93 -0.40 27.82
N THR A 138 1.36 -0.62 26.64
CA THR A 138 0.22 -1.52 26.45
C THR A 138 0.65 -2.82 25.79
N ARG A 139 0.30 -3.96 26.39
CA ARG A 139 0.52 -5.27 25.74
C ARG A 139 -0.52 -5.49 24.66
N PRO A 140 -0.12 -5.91 23.46
CA PRO A 140 -1.08 -6.20 22.40
C PRO A 140 -1.97 -7.40 22.79
N GLN A 141 -3.26 -7.28 22.50
CA GLN A 141 -4.25 -8.34 22.77
C GLN A 141 -4.22 -9.43 21.70
N VAL A 142 -3.88 -9.04 20.44
CA VAL A 142 -3.83 -9.93 19.28
C VAL A 142 -2.39 -10.05 18.81
N THR A 143 -1.79 -11.22 19.02
CA THR A 143 -0.39 -11.50 18.69
C THR A 143 -0.22 -12.48 17.52
N LYS A 144 -1.32 -13.11 17.10
CA LYS A 144 -1.36 -14.06 15.98
C LYS A 144 -2.52 -13.73 15.04
N LEU A 145 -2.35 -13.94 13.74
CA LEU A 145 -3.40 -13.77 12.73
C LEU A 145 -4.65 -14.64 12.98
N THR A 146 -4.49 -15.78 13.64
CA THR A 146 -5.61 -16.67 13.99
C THR A 146 -6.54 -16.07 15.06
N GLU A 147 -6.03 -15.14 15.87
CA GLU A 147 -6.77 -14.45 16.92
C GLU A 147 -7.58 -13.25 16.38
N LEU A 148 -7.23 -12.76 15.17
CA LEU A 148 -7.96 -11.68 14.51
C LEU A 148 -9.41 -12.12 14.26
N THR A 149 -10.39 -11.35 14.69
CA THR A 149 -11.81 -11.62 14.46
C THR A 149 -12.31 -11.02 13.14
N TYR A 150 -13.49 -11.42 12.65
CA TYR A 150 -14.13 -10.79 11.50
C TYR A 150 -14.49 -9.32 11.76
N GLN A 151 -14.91 -9.00 12.98
CA GLN A 151 -15.18 -7.62 13.40
C GLN A 151 -13.90 -6.76 13.31
N MET A 152 -12.78 -7.26 13.82
CA MET A 152 -11.49 -6.58 13.71
C MET A 152 -11.09 -6.40 12.25
N ALA A 153 -11.25 -7.43 11.41
CA ALA A 153 -10.97 -7.34 9.97
C ALA A 153 -11.82 -6.25 9.30
N LEU A 154 -13.12 -6.18 9.62
CA LEU A 154 -14.02 -5.14 9.11
C LEU A 154 -13.61 -3.74 9.57
N ILE A 155 -13.20 -3.56 10.82
CA ILE A 155 -12.69 -2.28 11.34
C ILE A 155 -11.42 -1.86 10.57
N ILE A 156 -10.47 -2.78 10.37
CA ILE A 156 -9.26 -2.51 9.57
C ILE A 156 -9.65 -2.12 8.13
N GLY A 157 -10.64 -2.79 7.55
CA GLY A 157 -11.22 -2.44 6.26
C GLY A 157 -11.88 -1.06 6.24
N GLY A 158 -12.53 -0.65 7.33
CA GLY A 158 -13.03 0.71 7.52
C GLY A 158 -11.90 1.75 7.47
N PHE A 159 -10.77 1.47 8.14
CA PHE A 159 -9.58 2.33 8.04
C PHE A 159 -9.00 2.34 6.62
N GLN A 160 -9.11 1.26 5.87
CA GLN A 160 -8.68 1.23 4.46
C GLN A 160 -9.46 2.22 3.58
N VAL A 161 -10.72 2.53 3.90
CA VAL A 161 -11.49 3.58 3.19
C VAL A 161 -10.76 4.93 3.21
N LEU A 162 -10.11 5.26 4.32
CA LEU A 162 -9.35 6.49 4.46
C LEU A 162 -8.16 6.56 3.48
N ALA A 163 -7.69 5.41 3.02
CA ALA A 163 -6.61 5.33 2.03
C ALA A 163 -7.05 5.73 0.61
N LEU A 164 -8.34 5.88 0.36
CA LEU A 164 -8.88 6.50 -0.87
C LEU A 164 -8.52 8.00 -0.95
N ILE A 165 -8.20 8.63 0.18
CA ILE A 165 -7.69 10.00 0.22
C ILE A 165 -6.19 9.96 -0.12
N PRO A 166 -5.75 10.60 -1.22
CA PRO A 166 -4.35 10.61 -1.62
C PRO A 166 -3.42 11.12 -0.52
N GLY A 167 -2.25 10.52 -0.37
CA GLY A 167 -1.31 10.86 0.71
C GLY A 167 -1.50 10.07 2.00
N THR A 168 -2.68 9.50 2.26
CA THR A 168 -2.95 8.71 3.48
C THR A 168 -2.04 7.49 3.59
N SER A 169 -1.74 6.79 2.50
CA SER A 169 -1.10 5.48 2.44
C SER A 169 -2.05 4.35 2.88
N ARG A 170 -2.27 3.38 1.99
CA ARG A 170 -3.08 2.20 2.31
C ARG A 170 -2.48 1.41 3.48
N SER A 171 -1.18 1.10 3.39
CA SER A 171 -0.48 0.40 4.48
C SER A 171 -0.49 1.22 5.77
N GLY A 172 -0.33 2.55 5.67
CA GLY A 172 -0.40 3.44 6.83
C GLY A 172 -1.75 3.39 7.54
N ALA A 173 -2.85 3.54 6.80
CA ALA A 173 -4.20 3.55 7.38
C ALA A 173 -4.56 2.20 8.03
N THR A 174 -4.30 1.09 7.34
CA THR A 174 -4.64 -0.24 7.84
C THR A 174 -3.78 -0.67 9.04
N ILE A 175 -2.48 -0.32 9.05
CA ILE A 175 -1.61 -0.55 10.21
C ILE A 175 -2.10 0.25 11.41
N LEU A 176 -2.39 1.55 11.24
CA LEU A 176 -2.91 2.39 12.34
C LEU A 176 -4.23 1.84 12.88
N GLY A 177 -5.17 1.48 12.01
CA GLY A 177 -6.43 0.85 12.40
C GLY A 177 -6.22 -0.43 13.18
N ALA A 178 -5.32 -1.30 12.74
CA ALA A 178 -4.99 -2.53 13.44
C ALA A 178 -4.35 -2.28 14.81
N LEU A 179 -3.40 -1.33 14.91
CA LEU A 179 -2.78 -0.96 16.19
C LEU A 179 -3.79 -0.38 17.19
N LEU A 180 -4.75 0.42 16.73
CA LEU A 180 -5.80 1.01 17.57
C LEU A 180 -6.70 -0.03 18.21
N ILE A 181 -6.96 -1.14 17.53
CA ILE A 181 -7.77 -2.24 18.05
C ILE A 181 -6.95 -3.30 18.81
N GLY A 182 -5.72 -2.99 19.18
CA GLY A 182 -4.88 -3.80 20.07
C GLY A 182 -4.13 -4.95 19.40
N THR A 183 -3.89 -4.92 18.09
CA THR A 183 -3.01 -5.90 17.44
C THR A 183 -1.54 -5.56 17.68
N SER A 184 -0.68 -6.60 17.66
CA SER A 184 0.76 -6.39 17.63
C SER A 184 1.20 -5.76 16.30
N ARG A 185 2.32 -5.04 16.28
CA ARG A 185 2.91 -4.45 15.05
C ARG A 185 3.09 -5.51 13.96
N TYR A 186 3.51 -6.71 14.36
CA TYR A 186 3.70 -7.83 13.43
C TYR A 186 2.39 -8.24 12.76
N VAL A 187 1.32 -8.47 13.54
CA VAL A 187 -0.01 -8.85 13.02
C VAL A 187 -0.60 -7.74 12.16
N ALA A 188 -0.51 -6.48 12.62
CA ALA A 188 -0.95 -5.31 11.85
C ALA A 188 -0.33 -5.26 10.47
N THR A 189 1.00 -5.39 10.40
CA THR A 189 1.76 -5.32 9.15
C THR A 189 1.48 -6.53 8.24
N GLU A 190 1.52 -7.74 8.81
CA GLU A 190 1.30 -8.96 8.04
C GLU A 190 -0.12 -9.02 7.46
N PHE A 191 -1.14 -8.66 8.23
CA PHE A 191 -2.53 -8.60 7.74
C PHE A 191 -2.70 -7.52 6.66
N THR A 192 -2.08 -6.36 6.83
CA THR A 192 -2.06 -5.27 5.85
C THR A 192 -1.47 -5.73 4.51
N PHE A 193 -0.39 -6.51 4.52
CA PHE A 193 0.19 -7.06 3.29
C PHE A 193 -0.77 -8.01 2.58
N TYR A 194 -1.46 -8.87 3.32
CA TYR A 194 -2.41 -9.81 2.73
C TYR A 194 -3.66 -9.11 2.18
N LEU A 195 -4.14 -8.10 2.89
CA LEU A 195 -5.25 -7.26 2.46
C LEU A 195 -4.95 -6.51 1.14
N ALA A 196 -3.68 -6.20 0.89
CA ALA A 196 -3.24 -5.58 -0.35
C ALA A 196 -3.48 -6.45 -1.59
N ILE A 197 -3.43 -7.78 -1.45
CA ILE A 197 -3.50 -8.70 -2.59
C ILE A 197 -4.78 -8.47 -3.42
N PRO A 198 -5.99 -8.69 -2.88
CA PRO A 198 -7.19 -8.50 -3.67
C PRO A 198 -7.42 -7.04 -4.10
N VAL A 199 -7.02 -6.07 -3.28
CA VAL A 199 -7.22 -4.64 -3.58
C VAL A 199 -6.38 -4.20 -4.77
N MET A 200 -5.08 -4.52 -4.78
CA MET A 200 -4.18 -4.12 -5.87
C MET A 200 -4.48 -4.88 -7.16
N PHE A 201 -4.79 -6.18 -7.08
CA PHE A 201 -5.25 -6.93 -8.25
C PHE A 201 -6.52 -6.32 -8.84
N GLY A 202 -7.52 -6.02 -7.99
CA GLY A 202 -8.77 -5.41 -8.44
C GLY A 202 -8.56 -4.05 -9.08
N ALA A 203 -7.82 -3.15 -8.44
CA ALA A 203 -7.52 -1.83 -8.96
C ALA A 203 -6.76 -1.88 -10.30
N SER A 204 -5.75 -2.74 -10.40
CA SER A 204 -4.96 -2.88 -11.62
C SER A 204 -5.77 -3.46 -12.79
N ILE A 205 -6.61 -4.48 -12.54
CA ILE A 205 -7.52 -5.03 -13.57
C ILE A 205 -8.47 -3.95 -14.08
N LEU A 206 -9.07 -3.16 -13.18
CA LEU A 206 -9.97 -2.06 -13.56
C LEU A 206 -9.25 -1.00 -14.40
N LYS A 207 -8.02 -0.60 -14.04
CA LYS A 207 -7.24 0.40 -14.81
C LYS A 207 -6.83 -0.14 -16.18
N VAL A 208 -6.43 -1.41 -16.28
CA VAL A 208 -6.11 -2.07 -17.56
C VAL A 208 -7.34 -2.13 -18.45
N ILE A 209 -8.51 -2.51 -17.93
CA ILE A 209 -9.76 -2.56 -18.71
C ILE A 209 -10.18 -1.15 -19.17
N LYS A 210 -10.07 -0.13 -18.31
CA LYS A 210 -10.39 1.26 -18.66
C LYS A 210 -9.43 1.83 -19.72
N PHE A 211 -8.14 1.49 -19.65
CA PHE A 211 -7.14 1.90 -20.65
C PHE A 211 -7.33 1.19 -22.01
N GLY A 212 -7.76 -0.06 -22.00
CA GLY A 212 -7.90 -0.91 -23.18
C GLY A 212 -6.66 -1.76 -23.45
N PHE A 213 -6.67 -2.48 -24.58
CA PHE A 213 -5.63 -3.47 -24.91
C PHE A 213 -4.72 -3.04 -26.07
N HIS A 214 -4.70 -1.75 -26.39
CA HIS A 214 -3.88 -1.21 -27.47
C HIS A 214 -2.58 -0.64 -26.89
N TYR A 215 -1.54 -1.47 -26.84
CA TYR A 215 -0.21 -1.10 -26.34
C TYR A 215 0.79 -1.06 -27.47
N THR A 216 1.66 -0.07 -27.47
CA THR A 216 2.89 -0.09 -28.27
C THR A 216 3.91 -1.04 -27.66
N ALA A 217 4.84 -1.55 -28.47
CA ALA A 217 5.88 -2.46 -28.00
C ALA A 217 6.73 -1.82 -26.85
N ILE A 218 6.97 -0.50 -26.95
CA ILE A 218 7.76 0.22 -25.91
C ILE A 218 6.96 0.35 -24.61
N GLU A 219 5.65 0.58 -24.64
CA GLU A 219 4.79 0.64 -23.44
C GLU A 219 4.76 -0.70 -22.70
N VAL A 220 4.71 -1.81 -23.46
CA VAL A 220 4.81 -3.15 -22.85
C VAL A 220 6.15 -3.33 -22.14
N VAL A 221 7.27 -2.91 -22.76
CA VAL A 221 8.59 -2.97 -22.14
C VAL A 221 8.64 -2.10 -20.87
N ILE A 222 8.12 -0.88 -20.90
CA ILE A 222 8.05 0.04 -19.76
C ILE A 222 7.27 -0.61 -18.59
N LEU A 223 6.10 -1.18 -18.87
CA LEU A 223 5.27 -1.88 -17.86
C LEU A 223 6.01 -3.08 -17.25
N LEU A 224 6.59 -3.94 -18.08
CA LEU A 224 7.31 -5.12 -17.60
C LEU A 224 8.52 -4.75 -16.76
N VAL A 225 9.31 -3.78 -17.21
CA VAL A 225 10.49 -3.30 -16.45
C VAL A 225 10.05 -2.69 -15.12
N GLY A 226 9.05 -1.80 -15.11
CA GLY A 226 8.52 -1.19 -13.90
C GLY A 226 8.01 -2.24 -12.90
N CYS A 227 7.22 -3.21 -13.35
CA CYS A 227 6.71 -4.31 -12.53
C CYS A 227 7.83 -5.21 -11.97
N LEU A 228 8.81 -5.58 -12.80
CA LEU A 228 9.93 -6.42 -12.34
C LEU A 228 10.78 -5.70 -11.29
N VAL A 229 11.10 -4.44 -11.52
CA VAL A 229 11.87 -3.64 -10.55
C VAL A 229 11.08 -3.48 -9.25
N ALA A 230 9.79 -3.11 -9.34
CA ALA A 230 8.92 -3.00 -8.17
C ALA A 230 8.84 -4.33 -7.39
N PHE A 231 8.77 -5.47 -8.09
CA PHE A 231 8.78 -6.80 -7.45
C PHE A 231 10.06 -7.05 -6.65
N PHE A 232 11.24 -6.91 -7.27
CA PHE A 232 12.50 -7.21 -6.59
C PHE A 232 12.75 -6.25 -5.42
N VAL A 233 12.51 -4.96 -5.61
CA VAL A 233 12.67 -3.96 -4.56
C VAL A 233 11.69 -4.21 -3.41
N SER A 234 10.44 -4.58 -3.72
CA SER A 234 9.43 -4.95 -2.71
C SER A 234 9.84 -6.15 -1.87
N VAL A 235 10.50 -7.16 -2.45
CA VAL A 235 11.02 -8.30 -1.67
C VAL A 235 11.98 -7.83 -0.57
N PHE A 236 12.85 -6.87 -0.88
CA PHE A 236 13.78 -6.29 0.11
C PHE A 236 13.04 -5.40 1.12
N ALA A 237 12.15 -4.52 0.65
CA ALA A 237 11.39 -3.61 1.50
C ALA A 237 10.51 -4.35 2.52
N ILE A 238 9.81 -5.41 2.11
CA ILE A 238 8.99 -6.26 2.98
C ILE A 238 9.86 -6.94 4.04
N LYS A 239 10.98 -7.55 3.64
CA LYS A 239 11.90 -8.20 4.58
C LYS A 239 12.50 -7.20 5.56
N PHE A 240 12.90 -6.02 5.07
CA PHE A 240 13.40 -4.93 5.91
C PHE A 240 12.35 -4.52 6.94
N LEU A 241 11.12 -4.18 6.51
CA LEU A 241 10.07 -3.73 7.42
C LEU A 241 9.74 -4.80 8.47
N MET A 242 9.57 -6.06 8.07
CA MET A 242 9.28 -7.15 9.00
C MET A 242 10.42 -7.41 10.00
N GLY A 243 11.66 -7.16 9.59
CA GLY A 243 12.82 -7.18 10.49
C GLY A 243 12.84 -5.98 11.45
N TYR A 244 12.56 -4.79 10.93
CA TYR A 244 12.56 -3.53 11.65
C TYR A 244 11.55 -3.51 12.79
N ILE A 245 10.28 -3.86 12.52
CA ILE A 245 9.19 -3.82 13.52
C ILE A 245 9.31 -4.83 14.66
N LYS A 246 10.24 -5.80 14.56
CA LYS A 246 10.56 -6.70 15.68
C LYS A 246 11.27 -5.99 16.81
N LYS A 247 12.00 -4.91 16.51
CA LYS A 247 12.88 -4.21 17.46
C LYS A 247 12.50 -2.74 17.64
N HIS A 248 11.73 -2.16 16.70
CA HIS A 248 11.40 -0.74 16.63
C HIS A 248 9.89 -0.54 16.49
N ASP A 249 9.46 0.68 16.75
CA ASP A 249 8.09 1.15 16.54
C ASP A 249 7.95 1.90 15.19
N PHE A 250 6.74 2.38 14.91
CA PHE A 250 6.47 3.14 13.68
C PHE A 250 6.72 4.65 13.81
N LYS A 251 7.21 5.15 14.95
CA LYS A 251 7.45 6.61 15.15
C LYS A 251 8.38 7.19 14.09
N ALA A 252 9.44 6.47 13.70
CA ALA A 252 10.37 6.91 12.67
C ALA A 252 9.67 7.20 11.33
N PHE A 253 8.74 6.33 10.92
CA PHE A 253 7.92 6.56 9.72
C PHE A 253 6.96 7.75 9.90
N GLY A 254 6.46 7.97 11.12
CA GLY A 254 5.66 9.14 11.46
C GLY A 254 6.44 10.44 11.24
N TYR A 255 7.64 10.55 11.79
CA TYR A 255 8.52 11.71 11.59
C TYR A 255 8.87 11.91 10.11
N TYR A 256 9.23 10.84 9.41
CA TYR A 256 9.52 10.89 7.98
C TYR A 256 8.35 11.47 7.16
N ARG A 257 7.12 11.02 7.44
CA ARG A 257 5.91 11.52 6.77
C ARG A 257 5.68 13.01 7.00
N ILE A 258 5.87 13.49 8.23
CA ILE A 258 5.74 14.91 8.57
C ILE A 258 6.74 15.74 7.76
N VAL A 259 8.01 15.33 7.74
CA VAL A 259 9.05 16.02 6.97
C VAL A 259 8.71 16.01 5.48
N LEU A 260 8.32 14.86 4.93
CA LEU A 260 7.94 14.73 3.52
C LEU A 260 6.74 15.63 3.19
N GLY A 261 5.70 15.65 4.03
CA GLY A 261 4.53 16.49 3.83
C GLY A 261 4.86 17.98 3.84
N VAL A 262 5.73 18.42 4.77
CA VAL A 262 6.23 19.79 4.80
C VAL A 262 7.03 20.11 3.53
N LEU A 263 7.91 19.21 3.08
CA LEU A 263 8.68 19.40 1.84
C LEU A 263 7.76 19.51 0.61
N VAL A 264 6.71 18.68 0.52
CA VAL A 264 5.71 18.77 -0.55
C VAL A 264 5.04 20.14 -0.55
N LEU A 265 4.56 20.62 0.61
CA LEU A 265 3.93 21.94 0.71
C LEU A 265 4.88 23.07 0.32
N LEU A 266 6.12 23.05 0.82
CA LEU A 266 7.11 24.08 0.50
C LEU A 266 7.48 24.08 -0.98
N TYR A 267 7.65 22.91 -1.59
CA TYR A 267 7.96 22.80 -3.01
C TYR A 267 6.89 23.46 -3.87
N PHE A 268 5.63 23.09 -3.66
CA PHE A 268 4.53 23.63 -4.44
C PHE A 268 4.13 25.06 -4.09
N LEU A 269 4.50 25.55 -2.90
CA LEU A 269 4.33 26.98 -2.54
C LEU A 269 5.34 27.87 -3.28
N ILE A 270 6.55 27.34 -3.56
CA ILE A 270 7.63 28.11 -4.18
C ILE A 270 7.62 27.98 -5.71
N PHE A 271 7.28 26.82 -6.25
CA PHE A 271 7.44 26.47 -7.67
C PHE A 271 6.13 26.08 -8.37
N GLY A 272 5.00 25.97 -7.65
CA GLY A 272 3.69 25.49 -8.15
C GLY A 272 2.72 26.64 -8.48
#